data_eef8ca1b6a23a78ffcb4cf3277ee629b
#
_entry.id   eef8ca1b6a23a78ffcb4cf3277ee629b
#
_cell.length_a   1.000
_cell.length_b   1.000
_cell.length_c   1.000
_cell.angle_alpha   90.00
_cell.angle_beta   90.00
_cell.angle_gamma   90.00
#
_symmetry.space_group_name_H-M   'P 1'
#
loop_
_entity.id
_entity.type
_entity.pdbx_description
1 polymer ?
#
loop_
_entity_poly.entity_id
_entity_poly.type
_entity_poly.pdbx_seq_one_letter_code
_entity_poly.pdbx_strand_id
1 'polypeptide(L)'
;ILTATPGRLNDLAGQGYIDLSRLEVFVLDEADRMLDMGFVHDVKRVVARLPQKRQTLLFSATMPAEIRTLAQSLLRSPVYAQAAPPATTVEAIDQCVCFVDKGNKKHLLARLLRAPQVESALVFTRTKHGANRVVKELAAAGIEAMAIHGNKSQTARQQALGRFKAGELRVLVATDIAARGIDVSGLSHVFNYDLPNVPETYVHRIGRTGRAGKSGCAVSFCCEDELPYLAGIEKLIKRAIPVRAHAWPAQFDTPARGRQAAPQGGQKTEQEKTAMEEKEKVLPGAPQSEGPAKRRRRRGGRRHNRGKKAGTAQAAAPVKPAAPAAPKP
;
A
#
# COMPACT_ATOMS: atom_id res chain seq x y z
N ILE A 1 -31.80 5.19 -1.81
CA ILE A 1 -30.46 5.59 -2.27
C ILE A 1 -29.78 4.34 -2.84
N LEU A 2 -29.23 4.45 -4.05
CA LEU A 2 -28.48 3.38 -4.72
C LEU A 2 -27.05 3.86 -4.93
N THR A 3 -26.08 3.04 -4.53
CA THR A 3 -24.66 3.28 -4.80
C THR A 3 -24.09 2.13 -5.64
N ALA A 4 -23.40 2.46 -6.71
CA ALA A 4 -22.81 1.45 -7.60
C ALA A 4 -21.61 2.01 -8.37
N THR A 5 -20.76 1.13 -8.86
CA THR A 5 -19.77 1.49 -9.89
C THR A 5 -20.46 1.58 -11.26
N PRO A 6 -19.98 2.42 -12.20
CA PRO A 6 -20.63 2.62 -13.49
C PRO A 6 -20.87 1.32 -14.28
N GLY A 7 -19.87 0.43 -14.32
CA GLY A 7 -19.98 -0.86 -15.02
C GLY A 7 -21.05 -1.76 -14.41
N ARG A 8 -21.09 -1.88 -13.07
CA ARG A 8 -22.11 -2.70 -12.39
C ARG A 8 -23.53 -2.12 -12.52
N LEU A 9 -23.64 -0.79 -12.49
CA LEU A 9 -24.91 -0.13 -12.70
C LEU A 9 -25.47 -0.37 -14.11
N ASN A 10 -24.60 -0.26 -15.13
CA ASN A 10 -24.97 -0.57 -16.52
C ASN A 10 -25.39 -2.03 -16.69
N ASP A 11 -24.69 -2.98 -16.06
CA ASP A 11 -24.99 -4.41 -16.09
C ASP A 11 -26.39 -4.67 -15.50
N LEU A 12 -26.64 -4.24 -14.28
CA LEU A 12 -27.91 -4.49 -13.59
C LEU A 12 -29.11 -3.78 -14.26
N ALA A 13 -28.90 -2.54 -14.75
CA ALA A 13 -29.92 -1.84 -15.51
C ALA A 13 -30.15 -2.47 -16.88
N GLY A 14 -29.13 -3.07 -17.50
CA GLY A 14 -29.25 -3.84 -18.74
C GLY A 14 -30.04 -5.12 -18.57
N GLN A 15 -29.94 -5.76 -17.41
CA GLN A 15 -30.70 -6.96 -17.04
C GLN A 15 -32.11 -6.68 -16.51
N GLY A 16 -32.50 -5.40 -16.38
CA GLY A 16 -33.81 -5.01 -15.90
C GLY A 16 -34.00 -5.03 -14.37
N TYR A 17 -32.93 -5.29 -13.59
CA TYR A 17 -33.02 -5.28 -12.12
C TYR A 17 -33.11 -3.87 -11.53
N ILE A 18 -32.73 -2.84 -12.28
CA ILE A 18 -32.74 -1.44 -11.85
C ILE A 18 -33.41 -0.59 -12.89
N ASP A 19 -34.45 0.13 -12.48
CA ASP A 19 -35.11 1.19 -13.26
C ASP A 19 -34.59 2.55 -12.82
N LEU A 20 -34.01 3.30 -13.75
CA LEU A 20 -33.46 4.64 -13.54
C LEU A 20 -34.40 5.76 -14.04
N SER A 21 -35.57 5.42 -14.60
CA SER A 21 -36.50 6.37 -15.25
C SER A 21 -37.06 7.42 -14.29
N ARG A 22 -37.13 7.10 -12.99
CA ARG A 22 -37.65 7.98 -11.94
C ARG A 22 -36.60 8.61 -11.06
N LEU A 23 -35.35 8.60 -11.50
CA LEU A 23 -34.24 9.13 -10.72
C LEU A 23 -34.32 10.66 -10.64
N GLU A 24 -34.35 11.19 -9.41
CA GLU A 24 -34.43 12.62 -9.14
C GLU A 24 -33.07 13.27 -8.93
N VAL A 25 -32.13 12.55 -8.33
CA VAL A 25 -30.78 13.04 -8.00
C VAL A 25 -29.73 12.06 -8.50
N PHE A 26 -28.80 12.55 -9.29
CA PHE A 26 -27.63 11.82 -9.76
C PHE A 26 -26.36 12.42 -9.18
N VAL A 27 -25.55 11.59 -8.51
CA VAL A 27 -24.27 12.00 -7.96
C VAL A 27 -23.17 11.23 -8.65
N LEU A 28 -22.24 11.95 -9.27
CA LEU A 28 -20.98 11.42 -9.80
C LEU A 28 -19.86 11.83 -8.86
N ASP A 29 -19.36 10.88 -8.09
CA ASP A 29 -18.28 11.10 -7.13
C ASP A 29 -16.95 10.58 -7.68
N GLU A 30 -15.82 11.20 -7.29
CA GLU A 30 -14.47 10.86 -7.75
C GLU A 30 -14.36 10.85 -9.29
N ALA A 31 -14.90 11.88 -9.97
CA ALA A 31 -15.01 11.91 -11.43
C ALA A 31 -13.64 11.83 -12.14
N ASP A 32 -12.60 12.48 -11.62
CA ASP A 32 -11.22 12.39 -12.11
C ASP A 32 -10.69 10.95 -12.10
N ARG A 33 -11.01 10.19 -11.06
CA ARG A 33 -10.63 8.79 -10.98
C ARG A 33 -11.36 7.90 -11.98
N MET A 34 -12.60 8.23 -12.32
CA MET A 34 -13.34 7.50 -13.36
C MET A 34 -12.71 7.69 -14.73
N LEU A 35 -12.10 8.86 -14.98
CA LEU A 35 -11.30 9.10 -16.18
C LEU A 35 -10.06 8.20 -16.22
N ASP A 36 -9.25 8.20 -15.15
CA ASP A 36 -8.03 7.39 -15.04
C ASP A 36 -8.28 5.90 -15.26
N MET A 37 -9.47 5.43 -14.88
CA MET A 37 -9.87 4.02 -15.01
C MET A 37 -10.56 3.70 -16.34
N GLY A 38 -10.73 4.67 -17.24
CA GLY A 38 -11.41 4.51 -18.52
C GLY A 38 -12.93 4.34 -18.43
N PHE A 39 -13.54 4.65 -17.28
CA PHE A 39 -14.99 4.51 -17.07
C PHE A 39 -15.84 5.63 -17.67
N VAL A 40 -15.26 6.58 -18.37
CA VAL A 40 -16.02 7.69 -19.00
C VAL A 40 -17.11 7.17 -19.92
N HIS A 41 -16.84 6.11 -20.70
CA HIS A 41 -17.85 5.50 -21.56
C HIS A 41 -18.99 4.85 -20.77
N ASP A 42 -18.69 4.21 -19.65
CA ASP A 42 -19.69 3.60 -18.79
C ASP A 42 -20.56 4.67 -18.12
N VAL A 43 -19.95 5.78 -17.67
CA VAL A 43 -20.67 6.94 -17.13
C VAL A 43 -21.62 7.51 -18.18
N LYS A 44 -21.15 7.73 -19.41
CA LYS A 44 -22.00 8.23 -20.50
C LYS A 44 -23.17 7.29 -20.79
N ARG A 45 -22.96 5.96 -20.75
CA ARG A 45 -24.05 4.98 -20.90
C ARG A 45 -25.08 5.03 -19.77
N VAL A 46 -24.64 5.23 -18.52
CA VAL A 46 -25.55 5.44 -17.40
C VAL A 46 -26.38 6.71 -17.65
N VAL A 47 -25.70 7.83 -17.95
CA VAL A 47 -26.34 9.13 -18.15
C VAL A 47 -27.40 9.12 -19.25
N ALA A 48 -27.16 8.38 -20.35
CA ALA A 48 -28.12 8.22 -21.44
C ALA A 48 -29.45 7.55 -21.02
N ARG A 49 -29.46 6.84 -19.88
CA ARG A 49 -30.66 6.18 -19.32
C ARG A 49 -31.37 7.03 -18.27
N LEU A 50 -30.78 8.15 -17.86
CA LEU A 50 -31.35 9.00 -16.81
C LEU A 50 -32.39 9.98 -17.37
N PRO A 51 -33.42 10.33 -16.58
CA PRO A 51 -34.39 11.35 -16.97
C PRO A 51 -33.69 12.71 -17.15
N GLN A 52 -34.21 13.51 -18.08
CA GLN A 52 -33.66 14.84 -18.34
C GLN A 52 -33.87 15.82 -17.18
N LYS A 53 -35.00 15.71 -16.50
CA LYS A 53 -35.34 16.52 -15.32
C LYS A 53 -34.80 15.81 -14.08
N ARG A 54 -33.63 16.24 -13.63
CA ARG A 54 -32.98 15.72 -12.43
C ARG A 54 -32.01 16.76 -11.86
N GLN A 55 -31.69 16.65 -10.60
CA GLN A 55 -30.51 17.30 -10.02
C GLN A 55 -29.27 16.47 -10.32
N THR A 56 -28.19 17.12 -10.76
CA THR A 56 -26.90 16.42 -10.98
C THR A 56 -25.81 17.09 -10.15
N LEU A 57 -25.11 16.30 -9.36
CA LEU A 57 -23.97 16.71 -8.55
C LEU A 57 -22.73 15.98 -9.06
N LEU A 58 -21.62 16.72 -9.24
CA LEU A 58 -20.35 16.16 -9.66
C LEU A 58 -19.29 16.56 -8.63
N PHE A 59 -18.62 15.56 -8.08
CA PHE A 59 -17.50 15.74 -7.16
C PHE A 59 -16.22 15.21 -7.80
N SER A 60 -15.15 16.00 -7.71
CA SER A 60 -13.83 15.64 -8.24
C SER A 60 -12.77 16.35 -7.44
N ALA A 61 -11.68 15.65 -7.13
CA ALA A 61 -10.54 16.26 -6.45
C ALA A 61 -9.73 17.15 -7.38
N THR A 62 -9.69 16.81 -8.68
CA THR A 62 -8.99 17.55 -9.72
C THR A 62 -9.92 17.82 -10.91
N MET A 63 -9.64 18.87 -11.69
CA MET A 63 -10.47 19.28 -12.84
C MET A 63 -9.63 19.39 -14.12
N PRO A 64 -9.03 18.28 -14.61
CA PRO A 64 -8.36 18.27 -15.91
C PRO A 64 -9.34 18.56 -17.06
N ALA A 65 -8.82 18.80 -18.25
CA ALA A 65 -9.65 19.23 -19.40
C ALA A 65 -10.78 18.25 -19.73
N GLU A 66 -10.49 16.95 -19.63
CA GLU A 66 -11.45 15.87 -19.90
C GLU A 66 -12.60 15.85 -18.88
N ILE A 67 -12.31 16.11 -17.60
CA ILE A 67 -13.34 16.20 -16.56
C ILE A 67 -14.17 17.45 -16.72
N ARG A 68 -13.58 18.57 -17.12
CA ARG A 68 -14.32 19.78 -17.47
C ARG A 68 -15.28 19.51 -18.62
N THR A 69 -14.84 18.84 -19.68
CA THR A 69 -15.68 18.45 -20.81
C THR A 69 -16.83 17.52 -20.38
N LEU A 70 -16.52 16.54 -19.51
CA LEU A 70 -17.55 15.66 -18.94
C LEU A 70 -18.57 16.47 -18.11
N ALA A 71 -18.10 17.34 -17.22
CA ALA A 71 -18.95 18.19 -16.40
C ALA A 71 -19.88 19.07 -17.25
N GLN A 72 -19.35 19.73 -18.30
CA GLN A 72 -20.13 20.52 -19.24
C GLN A 72 -21.21 19.71 -19.96
N SER A 73 -20.96 18.44 -20.25
CA SER A 73 -21.95 17.55 -20.89
C SER A 73 -23.03 17.06 -19.93
N LEU A 74 -22.80 17.08 -18.61
CA LEU A 74 -23.68 16.52 -17.60
C LEU A 74 -24.47 17.56 -16.83
N LEU A 75 -23.87 18.72 -16.60
CA LEU A 75 -24.40 19.76 -15.72
C LEU A 75 -25.11 20.85 -16.52
N ARG A 76 -26.18 21.39 -15.98
CA ARG A 76 -26.93 22.52 -16.54
C ARG A 76 -26.82 23.69 -15.57
N SER A 77 -26.24 24.81 -16.04
CA SER A 77 -26.03 26.02 -15.22
C SER A 77 -25.48 25.70 -13.83
N PRO A 78 -24.32 24.98 -13.71
CA PRO A 78 -23.84 24.48 -12.42
C PRO A 78 -23.37 25.61 -11.52
N VAL A 79 -23.60 25.45 -10.21
CA VAL A 79 -22.95 26.23 -9.18
C VAL A 79 -21.63 25.51 -8.85
N TYR A 80 -20.54 26.28 -8.87
CA TYR A 80 -19.23 25.77 -8.51
C TYR A 80 -18.92 26.07 -7.05
N ALA A 81 -18.64 25.02 -6.29
CA ALA A 81 -18.13 25.13 -4.94
C ALA A 81 -16.75 24.46 -4.88
N GLN A 82 -15.75 25.21 -4.48
CA GLN A 82 -14.39 24.71 -4.31
C GLN A 82 -14.07 24.67 -2.82
N ALA A 83 -13.85 23.47 -2.30
CA ALA A 83 -13.23 23.32 -0.99
C ALA A 83 -11.77 23.83 -1.05
N ALA A 84 -11.19 24.12 0.13
CA ALA A 84 -9.81 24.56 0.20
C ALA A 84 -8.89 23.66 -0.66
N PRO A 85 -7.86 24.25 -1.33
CA PRO A 85 -7.01 23.50 -2.23
C PRO A 85 -6.42 22.25 -1.54
N PRO A 86 -6.15 21.16 -2.29
CA PRO A 86 -5.46 19.98 -1.75
C PRO A 86 -4.15 20.29 -1.04
N ALA A 87 -3.54 21.45 -1.32
CA ALA A 87 -2.34 21.96 -0.66
C ALA A 87 -2.46 21.97 0.88
N THR A 88 -3.59 22.40 1.44
CA THR A 88 -3.82 22.45 2.90
C THR A 88 -3.83 21.05 3.53
N THR A 89 -4.36 20.03 2.85
CA THR A 89 -4.31 18.65 3.34
C THR A 89 -2.91 18.07 3.21
N VAL A 90 -2.19 18.43 2.16
CA VAL A 90 -0.80 18.01 1.91
C VAL A 90 0.16 18.65 2.92
N GLU A 91 -0.12 19.88 3.37
CA GLU A 91 0.69 20.60 4.37
C GLU A 91 0.57 20.01 5.77
N ALA A 92 -0.57 19.44 6.12
CA ALA A 92 -0.81 18.81 7.42
C ALA A 92 -0.15 17.44 7.58
N ILE A 93 0.40 16.86 6.49
CA ILE A 93 1.04 15.55 6.49
C ILE A 93 2.56 15.73 6.49
N ASP A 94 3.23 15.11 7.47
CA ASP A 94 4.69 15.01 7.46
C ASP A 94 5.15 14.09 6.33
N GLN A 95 5.85 14.67 5.36
CA GLN A 95 6.24 13.96 4.14
C GLN A 95 7.74 13.86 4.05
N CYS A 96 8.24 12.68 3.67
CA CYS A 96 9.65 12.52 3.34
C CYS A 96 9.86 11.55 2.17
N VAL A 97 10.99 11.72 1.48
CA VAL A 97 11.47 10.82 0.43
C VAL A 97 12.77 10.16 0.87
N CYS A 98 12.86 8.86 0.63
CA CYS A 98 14.06 8.06 0.81
C CYS A 98 14.56 7.62 -0.55
N PHE A 99 15.75 8.10 -0.97
CA PHE A 99 16.40 7.61 -2.18
C PHE A 99 17.07 6.28 -1.88
N VAL A 100 16.62 5.23 -2.54
CA VAL A 100 17.02 3.85 -2.22
C VAL A 100 17.02 2.99 -3.48
N ASP A 101 18.03 2.14 -3.64
CA ASP A 101 18.07 1.18 -4.74
C ASP A 101 16.91 0.20 -4.67
N LYS A 102 16.40 -0.20 -5.82
CA LYS A 102 15.23 -1.08 -5.95
C LYS A 102 15.32 -2.36 -5.11
N GLY A 103 16.52 -2.97 -5.05
CA GLY A 103 16.79 -4.17 -4.25
C GLY A 103 16.69 -3.95 -2.74
N ASN A 104 16.96 -2.73 -2.28
CA ASN A 104 17.03 -2.37 -0.87
C ASN A 104 15.70 -1.84 -0.29
N LYS A 105 14.71 -1.52 -1.15
CA LYS A 105 13.38 -1.03 -0.70
C LYS A 105 12.75 -1.94 0.35
N LYS A 106 12.86 -3.26 0.20
CA LYS A 106 12.30 -4.24 1.14
C LYS A 106 12.93 -4.17 2.54
N HIS A 107 14.25 -3.97 2.60
CA HIS A 107 14.98 -3.87 3.86
C HIS A 107 14.63 -2.56 4.59
N LEU A 108 14.56 -1.46 3.82
CA LEU A 108 14.16 -0.16 4.35
C LEU A 108 12.72 -0.20 4.88
N LEU A 109 11.79 -0.77 4.13
CA LEU A 109 10.39 -0.90 4.56
C LEU A 109 10.28 -1.70 5.86
N ALA A 110 10.92 -2.88 5.92
CA ALA A 110 10.88 -3.73 7.11
C ALA A 110 11.47 -3.04 8.34
N ARG A 111 12.55 -2.26 8.18
CA ARG A 111 13.12 -1.45 9.27
C ARG A 111 12.15 -0.36 9.74
N LEU A 112 11.56 0.40 8.82
CA LEU A 112 10.67 1.49 9.15
C LEU A 112 9.38 0.99 9.83
N LEU A 113 8.82 -0.12 9.37
CA LEU A 113 7.63 -0.73 9.96
C LEU A 113 7.84 -1.27 11.39
N ARG A 114 9.08 -1.49 11.80
CA ARG A 114 9.40 -1.88 13.21
C ARG A 114 9.45 -0.71 14.17
N ALA A 115 9.42 0.51 13.66
CA ALA A 115 9.45 1.69 14.51
C ALA A 115 8.16 1.79 15.36
N PRO A 116 8.26 2.11 16.66
CA PRO A 116 7.11 2.11 17.58
C PRO A 116 5.98 3.05 17.19
N GLN A 117 6.32 4.17 16.53
CA GLN A 117 5.36 5.17 16.05
C GLN A 117 4.51 4.69 14.87
N VAL A 118 4.87 3.57 14.22
CA VAL A 118 4.08 2.99 13.13
C VAL A 118 3.01 2.08 13.72
N GLU A 119 1.87 2.64 14.10
CA GLU A 119 0.74 1.91 14.66
C GLU A 119 -0.06 1.18 13.56
N SER A 120 -0.32 1.89 12.46
CA SER A 120 -1.03 1.38 11.29
C SER A 120 -0.39 1.91 10.02
N ALA A 121 -0.20 1.04 9.02
CA ALA A 121 0.50 1.39 7.79
C ALA A 121 -0.25 0.89 6.56
N LEU A 122 -0.44 1.78 5.59
CA LEU A 122 -0.86 1.44 4.24
C LEU A 122 0.33 1.59 3.29
N VAL A 123 0.72 0.47 2.66
CA VAL A 123 1.86 0.41 1.75
C VAL A 123 1.35 0.33 0.31
N PHE A 124 1.69 1.31 -0.49
CA PHE A 124 1.29 1.37 -1.90
C PHE A 124 2.35 0.79 -2.81
N THR A 125 1.92 -0.12 -3.68
CA THR A 125 2.72 -0.67 -4.77
C THR A 125 2.03 -0.40 -6.11
N ARG A 126 2.83 -0.26 -7.17
CA ARG A 126 2.30 0.03 -8.51
C ARG A 126 1.56 -1.16 -9.12
N THR A 127 1.97 -2.38 -8.79
CA THR A 127 1.44 -3.59 -9.41
C THR A 127 0.93 -4.62 -8.41
N LYS A 128 -0.05 -5.44 -8.84
CA LYS A 128 -0.56 -6.57 -8.06
C LYS A 128 0.51 -7.60 -7.70
N HIS A 129 1.47 -7.82 -8.59
CA HIS A 129 2.61 -8.71 -8.35
C HIS A 129 3.59 -8.11 -7.33
N GLY A 130 3.81 -6.78 -7.40
CA GLY A 130 4.57 -6.02 -6.40
C GLY A 130 3.95 -6.16 -5.00
N ALA A 131 2.62 -6.00 -4.90
CA ALA A 131 1.91 -6.16 -3.62
C ALA A 131 2.13 -7.55 -2.99
N ASN A 132 1.96 -8.62 -3.76
CA ASN A 132 2.19 -9.98 -3.26
C ASN A 132 3.66 -10.21 -2.87
N ARG A 133 4.62 -9.66 -3.66
CA ARG A 133 6.05 -9.75 -3.35
C ARG A 133 6.38 -9.06 -2.03
N VAL A 134 5.91 -7.84 -1.84
CA VAL A 134 6.14 -7.08 -0.61
C VAL A 134 5.58 -7.82 0.61
N VAL A 135 4.37 -8.38 0.52
CA VAL A 135 3.80 -9.20 1.62
C VAL A 135 4.69 -10.40 1.93
N LYS A 136 5.19 -11.12 0.91
CA LYS A 136 6.10 -12.26 1.11
C LYS A 136 7.43 -11.83 1.76
N GLU A 137 8.00 -10.71 1.33
CA GLU A 137 9.25 -10.17 1.87
C GLU A 137 9.07 -9.69 3.32
N LEU A 138 7.92 -9.08 3.65
CA LEU A 138 7.59 -8.69 5.02
C LEU A 138 7.38 -9.90 5.94
N ALA A 139 6.69 -10.93 5.46
CA ALA A 139 6.52 -12.19 6.19
C ALA A 139 7.87 -12.86 6.50
N ALA A 140 8.80 -12.89 5.54
CA ALA A 140 10.17 -13.39 5.75
C ALA A 140 10.95 -12.54 6.77
N ALA A 141 10.58 -11.27 6.94
CA ALA A 141 11.13 -10.38 7.96
C ALA A 141 10.36 -10.43 9.30
N GLY A 142 9.41 -11.36 9.49
CA GLY A 142 8.59 -11.50 10.69
C GLY A 142 7.55 -10.40 10.88
N ILE A 143 7.14 -9.72 9.81
CA ILE A 143 6.11 -8.67 9.83
C ILE A 143 4.87 -9.20 9.12
N GLU A 144 3.76 -9.33 9.86
CA GLU A 144 2.49 -9.71 9.28
C GLU A 144 1.91 -8.59 8.42
N ALA A 145 1.53 -8.93 7.18
CA ALA A 145 0.91 -8.02 6.24
C ALA A 145 -0.05 -8.78 5.32
N MET A 146 -1.10 -8.11 4.85
CA MET A 146 -2.01 -8.66 3.84
C MET A 146 -2.06 -7.76 2.61
N ALA A 147 -2.27 -8.37 1.43
CA ALA A 147 -2.38 -7.64 0.17
C ALA A 147 -3.83 -7.46 -0.27
N ILE A 148 -4.17 -6.25 -0.77
CA ILE A 148 -5.42 -5.96 -1.47
C ILE A 148 -5.11 -5.49 -2.89
N HIS A 149 -5.58 -6.25 -3.88
CA HIS A 149 -5.47 -5.91 -5.31
C HIS A 149 -6.53 -6.65 -6.12
N GLY A 150 -6.70 -6.29 -7.39
CA GLY A 150 -7.77 -6.81 -8.26
C GLY A 150 -7.80 -8.33 -8.44
N ASN A 151 -6.67 -9.04 -8.27
CA ASN A 151 -6.62 -10.50 -8.37
C ASN A 151 -6.93 -11.24 -7.05
N LYS A 152 -7.25 -10.53 -5.96
CA LYS A 152 -7.76 -11.15 -4.73
C LYS A 152 -9.27 -11.33 -4.82
N SER A 153 -9.76 -12.46 -4.32
CA SER A 153 -11.20 -12.70 -4.21
C SER A 153 -11.85 -11.63 -3.30
N GLN A 154 -13.13 -11.39 -3.49
CA GLN A 154 -13.85 -10.40 -2.66
C GLN A 154 -13.81 -10.79 -1.17
N THR A 155 -13.92 -12.08 -0.87
CA THR A 155 -13.80 -12.59 0.51
C THR A 155 -12.43 -12.28 1.12
N ALA A 156 -11.34 -12.55 0.38
CA ALA A 156 -9.99 -12.23 0.86
C ALA A 156 -9.77 -10.73 1.06
N ARG A 157 -10.35 -9.88 0.20
CA ARG A 157 -10.29 -8.43 0.34
C ARG A 157 -11.06 -7.95 1.57
N GLN A 158 -12.26 -8.48 1.81
CA GLN A 158 -13.07 -8.17 2.99
C GLN A 158 -12.39 -8.61 4.27
N GLN A 159 -11.80 -9.81 4.30
CA GLN A 159 -11.03 -10.32 5.43
C GLN A 159 -9.83 -9.43 5.75
N ALA A 160 -9.01 -9.08 4.75
CA ALA A 160 -7.85 -8.21 4.95
C ALA A 160 -8.25 -6.84 5.49
N LEU A 161 -9.32 -6.26 4.93
CA LEU A 161 -9.83 -4.96 5.34
C LEU A 161 -10.46 -5.02 6.75
N GLY A 162 -11.22 -6.08 7.05
CA GLY A 162 -11.84 -6.28 8.36
C GLY A 162 -10.79 -6.37 9.47
N ARG A 163 -9.77 -7.23 9.29
CA ARG A 163 -8.66 -7.37 10.25
C ARG A 163 -7.86 -6.08 10.41
N PHE A 164 -7.64 -5.34 9.32
CA PHE A 164 -6.95 -4.06 9.37
C PHE A 164 -7.76 -2.99 10.13
N LYS A 165 -9.06 -2.90 9.90
CA LYS A 165 -9.96 -1.98 10.61
C LYS A 165 -10.11 -2.34 12.11
N ALA A 166 -10.09 -3.62 12.43
CA ALA A 166 -10.13 -4.11 13.81
C ALA A 166 -8.79 -3.90 14.56
N GLY A 167 -7.72 -3.47 13.89
CA GLY A 167 -6.40 -3.33 14.51
C GLY A 167 -5.64 -4.66 14.69
N GLU A 168 -6.22 -5.79 14.24
CA GLU A 168 -5.58 -7.11 14.28
C GLU A 168 -4.42 -7.23 13.26
N LEU A 169 -4.45 -6.42 12.21
CA LEU A 169 -3.45 -6.35 11.19
C LEU A 169 -2.89 -4.92 11.11
N ARG A 170 -1.60 -4.73 11.35
CA ARG A 170 -0.96 -3.41 11.31
C ARG A 170 -0.60 -2.91 9.91
N VAL A 171 -0.35 -3.82 8.97
CA VAL A 171 0.19 -3.48 7.65
C VAL A 171 -0.69 -4.02 6.54
N LEU A 172 -1.23 -3.10 5.74
CA LEU A 172 -1.98 -3.42 4.53
C LEU A 172 -1.18 -3.00 3.31
N VAL A 173 -0.99 -3.90 2.34
CA VAL A 173 -0.29 -3.60 1.08
C VAL A 173 -1.33 -3.53 -0.04
N ALA A 174 -1.40 -2.41 -0.75
CA ALA A 174 -2.44 -2.18 -1.74
C ALA A 174 -1.91 -1.63 -3.07
N THR A 175 -2.63 -1.91 -4.15
CA THR A 175 -2.51 -1.14 -5.38
C THR A 175 -3.52 0.01 -5.38
N ASP A 176 -3.25 1.07 -6.15
CA ASP A 176 -4.12 2.25 -6.21
C ASP A 176 -5.59 1.89 -6.49
N ILE A 177 -5.82 1.05 -7.50
CA ILE A 177 -7.16 0.62 -7.90
C ILE A 177 -7.88 -0.08 -6.74
N ALA A 178 -7.20 -0.91 -6.00
CA ALA A 178 -7.81 -1.68 -4.91
C ALA A 178 -7.95 -0.87 -3.61
N ALA A 179 -7.15 0.15 -3.42
CA ALA A 179 -7.25 1.09 -2.31
C ALA A 179 -8.33 2.16 -2.50
N ARG A 180 -8.88 2.27 -3.71
CA ARG A 180 -10.03 3.12 -4.02
C ARG A 180 -11.30 2.54 -3.39
N GLY A 181 -12.12 3.41 -2.82
CA GLY A 181 -13.36 2.99 -2.15
C GLY A 181 -13.13 2.22 -0.84
N ILE A 182 -11.89 2.03 -0.41
CA ILE A 182 -11.62 1.52 0.93
C ILE A 182 -11.77 2.68 1.91
N ASP A 183 -12.74 2.53 2.81
CA ASP A 183 -12.89 3.42 3.96
C ASP A 183 -11.81 3.10 5.00
N VAL A 184 -10.59 3.56 4.68
CA VAL A 184 -9.42 3.52 5.56
C VAL A 184 -8.81 4.90 5.56
N SER A 185 -8.89 5.57 6.70
CA SER A 185 -8.38 6.92 6.90
C SER A 185 -7.88 7.09 8.33
N GLY A 186 -7.14 8.16 8.60
CA GLY A 186 -6.59 8.42 9.92
C GLY A 186 -5.44 7.46 10.30
N LEU A 187 -4.77 6.89 9.31
CA LEU A 187 -3.62 6.01 9.53
C LEU A 187 -2.45 6.79 10.10
N SER A 188 -1.62 6.13 10.91
CA SER A 188 -0.37 6.73 11.39
C SER A 188 0.62 6.94 10.24
N HIS A 189 0.71 5.98 9.30
CA HIS A 189 1.68 6.02 8.21
C HIS A 189 1.13 5.58 6.87
N VAL A 190 1.58 6.25 5.82
CA VAL A 190 1.45 5.83 4.43
C VAL A 190 2.85 5.65 3.85
N PHE A 191 3.10 4.50 3.23
CA PHE A 191 4.35 4.21 2.53
C PHE A 191 4.08 4.10 1.02
N ASN A 192 4.69 4.96 0.22
CA ASN A 192 4.76 4.78 -1.22
C ASN A 192 5.98 3.91 -1.53
N TYR A 193 5.82 2.58 -1.50
CA TYR A 193 6.88 1.63 -1.86
C TYR A 193 7.31 1.80 -3.31
N ASP A 194 6.34 2.05 -4.19
CA ASP A 194 6.55 2.54 -5.55
C ASP A 194 5.86 3.89 -5.70
N LEU A 195 6.53 4.88 -6.29
CA LEU A 195 5.91 6.15 -6.63
C LEU A 195 4.84 5.96 -7.71
N PRO A 196 3.72 6.68 -7.65
CA PRO A 196 2.70 6.62 -8.69
C PRO A 196 3.18 7.31 -9.97
N ASN A 197 2.73 6.80 -11.12
CA ASN A 197 3.04 7.42 -12.43
C ASN A 197 2.27 8.74 -12.62
N VAL A 198 1.10 8.84 -12.00
CA VAL A 198 0.20 10.01 -12.07
C VAL A 198 0.34 10.79 -10.77
N PRO A 199 0.82 12.04 -10.83
CA PRO A 199 1.10 12.84 -9.63
C PRO A 199 -0.09 13.04 -8.70
N GLU A 200 -1.31 13.18 -9.23
CA GLU A 200 -2.55 13.32 -8.48
C GLU A 200 -2.81 12.11 -7.57
N THR A 201 -2.42 10.92 -8.02
CA THR A 201 -2.54 9.69 -7.23
C THR A 201 -1.70 9.77 -5.94
N TYR A 202 -0.58 10.49 -5.95
CA TYR A 202 0.21 10.71 -4.74
C TYR A 202 -0.59 11.41 -3.65
N VAL A 203 -1.30 12.47 -3.99
CA VAL A 203 -2.14 13.23 -3.05
C VAL A 203 -3.25 12.34 -2.47
N HIS A 204 -3.88 11.53 -3.30
CA HIS A 204 -4.91 10.58 -2.87
C HIS A 204 -4.38 9.49 -1.95
N ARG A 205 -3.13 9.03 -2.15
CA ARG A 205 -2.47 8.04 -1.30
C ARG A 205 -2.17 8.62 0.07
N ILE A 206 -1.47 9.76 0.11
CA ILE A 206 -1.07 10.37 1.38
C ILE A 206 -2.27 10.88 2.18
N GLY A 207 -3.36 11.30 1.52
CA GLY A 207 -4.62 11.67 2.17
C GLY A 207 -5.32 10.53 2.93
N ARG A 208 -4.72 9.32 3.04
CA ARG A 208 -5.16 8.24 3.96
C ARG A 208 -4.62 8.43 5.37
N THR A 209 -3.66 9.31 5.57
CA THR A 209 -3.14 9.73 6.88
C THR A 209 -3.46 11.21 7.14
N GLY A 210 -3.17 11.72 8.32
CA GLY A 210 -3.30 13.15 8.64
C GLY A 210 -4.73 13.68 8.66
N ARG A 211 -5.74 12.88 9.02
CA ARG A 211 -7.15 13.30 9.11
C ARG A 211 -7.60 13.48 10.56
N ALA A 212 -8.64 14.30 10.73
CA ALA A 212 -9.30 14.55 12.03
C ALA A 212 -8.37 15.12 13.11
N GLY A 213 -7.45 16.02 12.73
CA GLY A 213 -6.55 16.69 13.69
C GLY A 213 -5.38 15.81 14.18
N LYS A 214 -5.24 14.58 13.67
CA LYS A 214 -4.06 13.74 13.94
C LYS A 214 -2.95 14.03 12.94
N SER A 215 -1.73 14.14 13.43
CA SER A 215 -0.54 14.19 12.58
C SER A 215 -0.39 12.87 11.82
N GLY A 216 -0.08 12.93 10.54
CA GLY A 216 0.14 11.76 9.69
C GLY A 216 1.50 11.80 9.04
N CYS A 217 2.09 10.64 8.78
CA CYS A 217 3.39 10.54 8.14
C CYS A 217 3.28 9.81 6.80
N ALA A 218 3.87 10.38 5.75
CA ALA A 218 3.96 9.80 4.42
C ALA A 218 5.44 9.63 4.02
N VAL A 219 5.86 8.38 3.85
CA VAL A 219 7.22 8.04 3.46
C VAL A 219 7.22 7.48 2.04
N SER A 220 7.99 8.10 1.16
CA SER A 220 8.10 7.70 -0.24
C SER A 220 9.48 7.13 -0.54
N PHE A 221 9.53 5.96 -1.18
CA PHE A 221 10.77 5.41 -1.69
C PHE A 221 10.93 5.80 -3.15
N CYS A 222 12.10 6.29 -3.50
CA CYS A 222 12.43 6.68 -4.86
C CYS A 222 13.70 5.96 -5.30
N CYS A 223 13.60 5.09 -6.30
CA CYS A 223 14.76 4.56 -7.01
C CYS A 223 15.02 5.37 -8.29
N GLU A 224 16.09 5.07 -8.97
CA GLU A 224 16.54 5.81 -10.16
C GLU A 224 15.43 5.97 -11.21
N ASP A 225 14.77 4.85 -11.56
CA ASP A 225 13.68 4.83 -12.55
C ASP A 225 12.47 5.72 -12.15
N GLU A 226 12.38 6.11 -10.87
CA GLU A 226 11.24 6.86 -10.33
C GLU A 226 11.52 8.36 -10.15
N LEU A 227 12.73 8.82 -10.46
CA LEU A 227 13.08 10.26 -10.39
C LEU A 227 12.12 11.15 -11.20
N PRO A 228 11.72 10.78 -12.44
CA PRO A 228 10.76 11.57 -13.21
C PRO A 228 9.38 11.67 -12.51
N TYR A 229 8.93 10.60 -11.85
CA TYR A 229 7.66 10.61 -11.12
C TYR A 229 7.73 11.52 -9.88
N LEU A 230 8.84 11.49 -9.15
CA LEU A 230 9.07 12.39 -8.03
C LEU A 230 9.04 13.86 -8.48
N ALA A 231 9.72 14.19 -9.56
CA ALA A 231 9.71 15.55 -10.11
C ALA A 231 8.28 16.02 -10.49
N GLY A 232 7.49 15.13 -11.10
CA GLY A 232 6.07 15.39 -11.40
C GLY A 232 5.22 15.65 -10.16
N ILE A 233 5.42 14.84 -9.12
CA ILE A 233 4.72 14.99 -7.82
C ILE A 233 5.07 16.35 -7.19
N GLU A 234 6.34 16.69 -7.10
CA GLU A 234 6.80 17.96 -6.49
C GLU A 234 6.33 19.19 -7.26
N LYS A 235 6.27 19.10 -8.59
CA LYS A 235 5.67 20.13 -9.44
C LYS A 235 4.18 20.33 -9.12
N LEU A 236 3.44 19.23 -8.90
CA LEU A 236 2.02 19.29 -8.54
C LEU A 236 1.79 19.90 -7.16
N ILE A 237 2.53 19.46 -6.14
CA ILE A 237 2.40 19.95 -4.77
C ILE A 237 3.13 21.29 -4.54
N LYS A 238 3.83 21.79 -5.56
CA LYS A 238 4.59 23.07 -5.57
C LYS A 238 5.63 23.18 -4.45
N ARG A 239 6.16 22.06 -4.01
CA ARG A 239 7.25 22.02 -3.00
C ARG A 239 8.11 20.78 -3.16
N ALA A 240 9.39 20.88 -2.80
CA ALA A 240 10.26 19.73 -2.70
C ALA A 240 9.90 18.88 -1.47
N ILE A 241 9.89 17.56 -1.62
CA ILE A 241 9.68 16.63 -0.50
C ILE A 241 11.03 16.47 0.23
N PRO A 242 11.08 16.70 1.56
CA PRO A 242 12.31 16.57 2.33
C PRO A 242 12.93 15.18 2.23
N VAL A 243 14.25 15.11 2.15
CA VAL A 243 14.98 13.84 2.07
C VAL A 243 15.26 13.30 3.46
N ARG A 244 14.88 12.06 3.71
CA ARG A 244 15.18 11.34 4.95
C ARG A 244 16.38 10.41 4.75
N ALA A 245 17.42 10.57 5.57
CA ALA A 245 18.55 9.67 5.59
C ALA A 245 18.19 8.29 6.18
N HIS A 246 18.83 7.23 5.68
CA HIS A 246 18.63 5.85 6.12
C HIS A 246 19.86 4.98 5.86
N ALA A 247 19.83 3.73 6.33
CA ALA A 247 21.00 2.82 6.32
C ALA A 247 21.35 2.23 4.92
N TRP A 248 20.50 2.43 3.91
CA TRP A 248 20.70 1.93 2.54
C TRP A 248 20.65 3.07 1.53
N PRO A 249 21.67 3.97 1.52
CA PRO A 249 21.71 5.08 0.58
C PRO A 249 21.71 4.56 -0.86
N ALA A 250 21.11 5.34 -1.74
CA ALA A 250 21.10 5.07 -3.17
C ALA A 250 22.52 5.12 -3.74
N GLN A 251 22.79 4.27 -4.73
CA GLN A 251 24.06 4.24 -5.49
C GLN A 251 23.98 5.04 -6.81
N PHE A 252 22.88 5.77 -7.03
CA PHE A 252 22.67 6.63 -8.19
C PHE A 252 22.68 8.12 -7.79
N ASP A 253 22.86 9.01 -8.77
CA ASP A 253 22.87 10.44 -8.55
C ASP A 253 21.50 10.93 -8.08
N THR A 254 21.46 11.44 -6.86
CA THR A 254 20.24 12.00 -6.30
C THR A 254 20.20 13.52 -6.47
N PRO A 255 19.04 14.12 -6.74
CA PRO A 255 18.91 15.56 -6.82
C PRO A 255 19.47 16.24 -5.57
N ALA A 256 20.28 17.30 -5.73
CA ALA A 256 20.79 18.08 -4.62
C ALA A 256 19.63 18.73 -3.84
N ARG A 257 19.42 18.33 -2.58
CA ARG A 257 18.35 18.81 -1.70
C ARG A 257 18.84 18.96 -0.27
N GLY A 258 18.26 19.88 0.48
CA GLY A 258 18.52 19.99 1.91
C GLY A 258 18.18 18.68 2.63
N ARG A 259 19.17 18.05 3.25
CA ARG A 259 18.96 16.88 4.11
C ARG A 259 18.27 17.33 5.40
N GLN A 260 17.07 16.84 5.67
CA GLN A 260 16.59 16.85 7.05
C GLN A 260 17.40 15.80 7.82
N ALA A 261 18.04 16.22 8.91
CA ALA A 261 18.66 15.28 9.83
C ALA A 261 17.61 14.28 10.32
N ALA A 262 17.97 12.99 10.33
CA ALA A 262 17.13 11.97 10.98
C ALA A 262 16.83 12.46 12.41
N PRO A 263 15.60 12.26 12.93
CA PRO A 263 15.35 12.53 14.34
C PRO A 263 16.35 11.69 15.14
N GLN A 264 17.25 12.35 15.83
CA GLN A 264 18.19 11.72 16.74
C GLN A 264 17.33 11.07 17.84
N GLY A 265 17.26 9.74 17.80
CA GLY A 265 16.73 8.99 18.92
C GLY A 265 17.52 9.38 20.17
N GLY A 266 16.78 9.85 21.20
CA GLY A 266 17.18 10.19 22.55
C GLY A 266 18.67 10.46 22.79
N GLN A 267 19.02 11.70 22.94
CA GLN A 267 20.23 12.05 23.68
C GLN A 267 20.08 11.41 25.07
N LYS A 268 20.83 10.37 25.33
CA LYS A 268 21.10 9.96 26.72
C LYS A 268 21.76 11.14 27.37
N THR A 269 21.10 11.72 28.34
CA THR A 269 21.63 12.81 29.15
C THR A 269 22.91 12.32 29.82
N GLU A 270 23.89 13.22 29.97
CA GLU A 270 25.17 12.93 30.65
C GLU A 270 25.00 12.30 32.05
N GLN A 271 23.84 12.48 32.67
CA GLN A 271 23.48 11.86 33.96
C GLN A 271 23.31 10.33 33.90
N GLU A 272 22.95 9.72 32.73
CA GLU A 272 22.89 8.27 32.61
C GLU A 272 24.26 7.61 32.37
N LYS A 273 25.24 8.36 31.86
CA LYS A 273 26.62 7.87 31.73
C LYS A 273 27.32 7.79 33.07
N THR A 274 27.12 8.73 33.94
CA THR A 274 27.71 8.77 35.29
C THR A 274 27.14 7.65 36.19
N ALA A 275 25.85 7.32 36.03
CA ALA A 275 25.21 6.26 36.80
C ALA A 275 25.61 4.84 36.37
N MET A 276 26.10 4.64 35.15
CA MET A 276 26.65 3.33 34.70
C MET A 276 28.11 3.14 35.11
N GLU A 277 28.93 4.21 35.18
CA GLU A 277 30.30 4.13 35.66
C GLU A 277 30.42 3.91 37.18
N GLU A 278 29.45 4.40 37.97
CA GLU A 278 29.42 4.15 39.42
C GLU A 278 28.97 2.71 39.79
N LYS A 279 28.21 2.02 38.92
CA LYS A 279 27.77 0.63 39.17
C LYS A 279 28.82 -0.41 38.82
N GLU A 280 29.87 -0.06 38.09
CA GLU A 280 30.94 -0.98 37.72
C GLU A 280 32.12 -1.02 38.74
N LYS A 281 32.10 -0.14 39.74
CA LYS A 281 33.16 -0.03 40.78
C LYS A 281 32.88 -0.72 42.10
N VAL A 282 31.77 -1.42 42.26
CA VAL A 282 31.46 -2.10 43.53
C VAL A 282 31.08 -3.56 43.30
N LEU A 283 32.09 -4.43 43.13
CA LEU A 283 31.95 -5.85 43.43
C LEU A 283 33.29 -6.39 43.94
N PRO A 284 33.34 -6.93 45.17
CA PRO A 284 34.58 -7.52 45.73
C PRO A 284 34.73 -8.98 45.29
N GLY A 285 35.97 -9.35 45.19
CA GLY A 285 36.59 -10.57 44.75
C GLY A 285 35.94 -11.91 45.06
N ALA A 286 36.09 -12.83 44.16
CA ALA A 286 35.95 -14.27 44.38
C ALA A 286 37.26 -14.98 44.05
N PRO A 287 37.56 -16.09 44.73
CA PRO A 287 38.90 -16.69 44.77
C PRO A 287 39.22 -17.61 43.58
N GLN A 288 40.49 -17.67 43.30
CA GLN A 288 41.14 -18.60 42.35
C GLN A 288 41.07 -20.04 42.83
N SER A 289 40.80 -20.98 41.95
CA SER A 289 41.24 -22.39 42.10
C SER A 289 41.57 -23.00 40.71
N GLU A 290 42.80 -23.26 40.59
CA GLU A 290 43.60 -24.28 39.91
C GLU A 290 42.92 -25.25 38.91
N GLY A 291 43.53 -25.41 37.71
CA GLY A 291 43.41 -26.61 36.88
C GLY A 291 44.28 -27.75 37.44
N PRO A 292 44.52 -28.86 36.76
CA PRO A 292 44.49 -29.16 35.32
C PRO A 292 43.97 -30.58 35.00
N ALA A 293 43.78 -30.98 33.74
CA ALA A 293 44.31 -32.22 33.18
C ALA A 293 43.76 -32.57 31.77
N LYS A 294 44.71 -32.74 30.89
CA LYS A 294 44.58 -33.39 29.59
C LYS A 294 44.18 -34.86 29.71
N ARG A 295 43.27 -35.38 28.89
CA ARG A 295 43.36 -36.78 28.45
C ARG A 295 42.87 -36.95 27.01
N ARG A 296 43.79 -37.51 26.25
CA ARG A 296 43.73 -37.97 24.85
C ARG A 296 42.97 -39.30 24.69
N ARG A 297 42.66 -39.60 23.42
CA ARG A 297 42.45 -40.93 22.76
C ARG A 297 41.00 -41.47 22.85
N ARG A 298 40.40 -42.11 21.80
CA ARG A 298 40.85 -42.87 20.62
C ARG A 298 39.62 -43.06 19.72
N ARG A 299 39.70 -42.88 18.41
CA ARG A 299 39.67 -43.83 17.28
C ARG A 299 38.78 -45.09 17.44
N GLY A 300 37.93 -45.31 16.45
CA GLY A 300 37.32 -46.58 15.98
C GLY A 300 35.96 -46.23 15.33
N GLY A 301 35.63 -46.45 14.11
CA GLY A 301 36.10 -47.36 13.08
C GLY A 301 35.01 -48.40 12.75
N ARG A 302 34.62 -48.48 11.47
CA ARG A 302 33.82 -49.54 10.78
C ARG A 302 32.35 -49.30 10.64
N ARG A 303 31.83 -49.12 9.39
CA ARG A 303 31.71 -49.98 8.19
C ARG A 303 30.52 -50.94 8.21
N HIS A 304 29.83 -50.95 7.06
CA HIS A 304 28.95 -51.98 6.46
C HIS A 304 27.45 -51.86 6.84
N ASN A 305 26.46 -52.05 5.99
CA ASN A 305 26.39 -52.75 4.70
C ASN A 305 25.03 -52.46 4.03
N ARG A 306 25.03 -52.32 2.72
CA ARG A 306 24.10 -52.81 1.68
C ARG A 306 22.73 -53.35 2.08
N GLY A 307 21.71 -52.90 1.33
CA GLY A 307 20.48 -53.64 1.12
C GLY A 307 19.60 -53.00 0.03
N LYS A 308 19.78 -53.45 -1.20
CA LYS A 308 18.86 -53.26 -2.34
C LYS A 308 17.50 -53.94 -2.08
N LYS A 309 16.39 -53.36 -2.46
CA LYS A 309 15.36 -54.08 -3.26
C LYS A 309 14.41 -53.11 -3.94
N ALA A 310 14.23 -53.35 -5.22
CA ALA A 310 13.28 -52.74 -6.14
C ALA A 310 11.88 -53.29 -5.87
N GLY A 311 10.88 -52.48 -6.17
CA GLY A 311 9.48 -52.84 -6.23
C GLY A 311 8.72 -51.87 -7.12
N THR A 312 8.51 -52.30 -8.36
CA THR A 312 7.66 -51.71 -9.39
C THR A 312 6.19 -51.77 -8.96
N ALA A 313 5.45 -50.65 -9.11
CA ALA A 313 3.99 -50.69 -9.27
C ALA A 313 3.54 -49.58 -10.22
N GLN A 314 2.76 -49.99 -11.19
CA GLN A 314 2.23 -49.31 -12.35
C GLN A 314 1.33 -48.12 -12.02
N ALA A 315 1.42 -47.12 -12.89
CA ALA A 315 0.51 -45.99 -13.01
C ALA A 315 -0.86 -46.44 -13.61
N ALA A 316 -1.95 -46.00 -13.00
CA ALA A 316 -3.27 -45.98 -13.57
C ALA A 316 -3.64 -44.54 -13.93
N ALA A 317 -4.04 -44.33 -15.20
CA ALA A 317 -4.50 -43.05 -15.74
C ALA A 317 -5.93 -42.71 -15.26
N PRO A 318 -6.31 -41.45 -15.09
CA PRO A 318 -7.67 -41.06 -14.78
C PRO A 318 -8.54 -40.95 -16.04
N VAL A 319 -9.73 -41.53 -15.95
CA VAL A 319 -10.84 -41.53 -16.94
C VAL A 319 -11.47 -40.12 -16.97
N LYS A 320 -11.69 -39.61 -18.21
CA LYS A 320 -12.52 -38.42 -18.48
C LYS A 320 -14.02 -38.77 -18.33
N PRO A 321 -14.81 -37.88 -17.71
CA PRO A 321 -16.27 -38.00 -17.82
C PRO A 321 -16.79 -37.41 -19.16
N ALA A 322 -17.76 -38.09 -19.74
CA ALA A 322 -18.43 -37.75 -20.98
C ALA A 322 -19.39 -36.55 -20.80
N ALA A 323 -19.54 -35.75 -21.86
CA ALA A 323 -20.49 -34.67 -22.00
C ALA A 323 -21.92 -35.18 -22.19
N PRO A 324 -22.97 -34.51 -21.69
CA PRO A 324 -24.35 -34.86 -21.98
C PRO A 324 -24.81 -34.31 -23.35
N ALA A 325 -25.60 -35.12 -24.02
CA ALA A 325 -26.17 -34.87 -25.33
C ALA A 325 -27.26 -33.80 -25.32
N ALA A 326 -27.30 -33.00 -26.41
CA ALA A 326 -28.33 -32.01 -26.68
C ALA A 326 -29.66 -32.66 -27.13
N PRO A 327 -30.83 -32.07 -26.83
CA PRO A 327 -32.10 -32.52 -27.40
C PRO A 327 -32.32 -31.89 -28.79
N LYS A 328 -32.84 -32.70 -29.69
CA LYS A 328 -33.42 -32.33 -31.01
C LYS A 328 -34.94 -32.41 -30.89
N PRO A 329 -35.61 -31.93 -31.95
CA PRO A 329 -36.03 -30.54 -32.23
C PRO A 329 -37.36 -30.21 -31.62
#